data_169d33bdc5e4593fc8e3ef5da053d640
#
_entry.id   169d33bdc5e4593fc8e3ef5da053d640
#
_cell.length_a   1.000
_cell.length_b   1.000
_cell.length_c   1.000
_cell.angle_alpha   90.00
_cell.angle_beta   90.00
_cell.angle_gamma   90.00
#
_symmetry.space_group_name_H-M   'P 1'
#
loop_
_entity.id
_entity.type
_entity.pdbx_description
1 polymer ?
#
loop_
_entity_poly.entity_id
_entity_poly.type
_entity_poly.pdbx_seq_one_letter_code
_entity_poly.pdbx_strand_id
1 'polypeptide(L)'
;LSIIDEKIINFDKVSTKFINDYNLLTKKNEKKIYSDLASINSKISDTNKKINNISLMYDRLNNIEIYLNNRIKYFSVITSIYKLRDSIKNNYDIDKSLINLKMDIESLNDINYLNLMSQLENQLNTGIKNRDELIFLFNDIERSILEENILPINISKLESPVKYFSSLITIKKLKKSDAPLIENIFNRARILFYQNKLSEVVLELEKIPVKDNKKLNEWLEHCKKLIKVENLINIIANINFKTEGNN
;
A
#
# COMPACT_ATOMS: atom_id res chain seq x y z
N LEU A 1 -54.11 -32.67 -95.51
CA LEU A 1 -54.24 -32.99 -94.08
C LEU A 1 -52.94 -33.60 -93.51
N SER A 2 -52.25 -34.50 -94.21
CA SER A 2 -51.04 -35.20 -93.67
C SER A 2 -49.83 -34.26 -93.33
N ILE A 3 -49.58 -33.20 -94.09
CA ILE A 3 -48.49 -32.25 -93.88
C ILE A 3 -48.75 -31.38 -92.62
N ILE A 4 -49.99 -31.04 -92.31
CA ILE A 4 -50.37 -30.29 -91.11
C ILE A 4 -50.26 -31.16 -89.88
N ASP A 5 -50.68 -32.42 -89.96
CA ASP A 5 -50.57 -33.37 -88.86
C ASP A 5 -49.09 -33.64 -88.50
N GLU A 6 -48.18 -33.76 -89.50
CA GLU A 6 -46.78 -33.96 -89.28
C GLU A 6 -46.12 -32.72 -88.66
N LYS A 7 -46.52 -31.52 -89.02
CA LYS A 7 -46.08 -30.28 -88.36
C LYS A 7 -46.53 -30.14 -86.90
N ILE A 8 -47.77 -30.53 -86.63
CA ILE A 8 -48.35 -30.55 -85.30
C ILE A 8 -47.55 -31.52 -84.41
N ILE A 9 -47.30 -32.75 -84.88
CA ILE A 9 -46.52 -33.76 -84.16
C ILE A 9 -45.08 -33.26 -83.89
N ASN A 10 -44.44 -32.60 -84.85
CA ASN A 10 -43.13 -32.08 -84.72
C ASN A 10 -43.10 -30.90 -83.71
N PHE A 11 -44.14 -30.04 -83.75
CA PHE A 11 -44.27 -28.98 -82.76
C PHE A 11 -44.46 -29.51 -81.36
N ASP A 12 -45.29 -30.50 -81.17
CA ASP A 12 -45.51 -31.20 -79.88
C ASP A 12 -44.20 -31.81 -79.35
N LYS A 13 -43.44 -32.48 -80.18
CA LYS A 13 -42.14 -33.05 -79.82
C LYS A 13 -41.15 -31.98 -79.38
N VAL A 14 -41.01 -30.86 -80.09
CA VAL A 14 -40.14 -29.78 -79.77
C VAL A 14 -40.61 -29.08 -78.52
N SER A 15 -41.88 -28.80 -78.36
CA SER A 15 -42.47 -28.23 -77.20
C SER A 15 -42.24 -29.04 -75.91
N THR A 16 -42.52 -30.33 -76.01
CA THR A 16 -42.29 -31.30 -74.92
C THR A 16 -40.84 -31.38 -74.52
N LYS A 17 -39.91 -31.36 -75.46
CA LYS A 17 -38.49 -31.38 -75.23
C LYS A 17 -38.08 -30.07 -74.53
N PHE A 18 -38.56 -28.93 -74.98
CA PHE A 18 -38.28 -27.62 -74.38
C PHE A 18 -38.78 -27.53 -72.91
N ILE A 19 -40.01 -28.00 -72.66
CA ILE A 19 -40.57 -28.05 -71.33
C ILE A 19 -39.74 -28.96 -70.41
N ASN A 20 -39.29 -30.09 -70.88
CA ASN A 20 -38.48 -31.05 -70.12
C ASN A 20 -37.09 -30.44 -69.82
N ASP A 21 -36.43 -29.80 -70.78
CA ASP A 21 -35.11 -29.13 -70.60
C ASP A 21 -35.22 -27.97 -69.65
N TYR A 22 -36.33 -27.19 -69.76
CA TYR A 22 -36.60 -26.08 -68.82
C TYR A 22 -36.81 -26.58 -67.40
N ASN A 23 -37.60 -27.61 -67.21
CA ASN A 23 -37.83 -28.22 -65.90
C ASN A 23 -36.53 -28.79 -65.28
N LEU A 24 -35.67 -29.37 -66.10
CA LEU A 24 -34.38 -29.90 -65.66
C LEU A 24 -33.44 -28.78 -65.21
N LEU A 25 -33.40 -27.70 -66.00
CA LEU A 25 -32.61 -26.49 -65.64
C LEU A 25 -33.11 -25.87 -64.38
N THR A 26 -34.42 -25.73 -64.23
CA THR A 26 -35.04 -25.16 -63.02
C THR A 26 -34.66 -25.98 -61.78
N LYS A 27 -34.83 -27.31 -61.82
CA LYS A 27 -34.44 -28.23 -60.74
C LYS A 27 -32.95 -28.18 -60.43
N LYS A 28 -32.09 -28.00 -61.42
CA LYS A 28 -30.64 -27.85 -61.21
C LYS A 28 -30.32 -26.52 -60.52
N ASN A 29 -30.95 -25.43 -60.93
CA ASN A 29 -30.79 -24.10 -60.31
C ASN A 29 -31.32 -24.10 -58.87
N GLU A 30 -32.49 -24.69 -58.62
CA GLU A 30 -33.02 -24.83 -57.25
C GLU A 30 -32.04 -25.59 -56.34
N LYS A 31 -31.53 -26.75 -56.77
CA LYS A 31 -30.52 -27.49 -55.99
C LYS A 31 -29.27 -26.65 -55.69
N LYS A 32 -28.80 -25.88 -56.66
CA LYS A 32 -27.65 -24.97 -56.47
C LYS A 32 -27.96 -23.87 -55.45
N ILE A 33 -29.14 -23.25 -55.59
CA ILE A 33 -29.56 -22.20 -54.63
C ILE A 33 -29.67 -22.76 -53.20
N TYR A 34 -30.27 -23.95 -53.01
CA TYR A 34 -30.35 -24.57 -51.69
C TYR A 34 -28.95 -24.90 -51.11
N SER A 35 -28.05 -25.38 -51.95
CA SER A 35 -26.65 -25.64 -51.54
C SER A 35 -25.92 -24.37 -51.12
N ASP A 36 -26.07 -23.31 -51.91
CA ASP A 36 -25.43 -21.99 -51.62
C ASP A 36 -26.03 -21.40 -50.35
N LEU A 37 -27.35 -21.48 -50.15
CA LEU A 37 -28.01 -21.02 -48.91
C LEU A 37 -27.52 -21.79 -47.69
N ALA A 38 -27.37 -23.11 -47.77
CA ALA A 38 -26.85 -23.92 -46.68
C ALA A 38 -25.39 -23.49 -46.30
N SER A 39 -24.57 -23.28 -47.35
CA SER A 39 -23.18 -22.78 -47.15
C SER A 39 -23.15 -21.41 -46.50
N ILE A 40 -24.01 -20.47 -46.94
CA ILE A 40 -24.12 -19.11 -46.36
C ILE A 40 -24.57 -19.20 -44.89
N ASN A 41 -25.57 -19.98 -44.58
CA ASN A 41 -26.06 -20.16 -43.20
C ASN A 41 -24.99 -20.74 -42.28
N SER A 42 -24.19 -21.69 -42.76
CA SER A 42 -23.03 -22.20 -42.01
C SER A 42 -22.02 -21.11 -41.72
N LYS A 43 -21.66 -20.29 -42.73
CA LYS A 43 -20.73 -19.17 -42.57
C LYS A 43 -21.25 -18.10 -41.59
N ILE A 44 -22.56 -17.82 -41.65
CA ILE A 44 -23.19 -16.88 -40.68
C ILE A 44 -23.08 -17.43 -39.28
N SER A 45 -23.40 -18.72 -39.06
CA SER A 45 -23.25 -19.37 -37.76
C SER A 45 -21.81 -19.29 -37.22
N ASP A 46 -20.81 -19.58 -38.05
CA ASP A 46 -19.41 -19.52 -37.65
C ASP A 46 -18.95 -18.08 -37.36
N THR A 47 -19.44 -17.10 -38.13
CA THR A 47 -19.19 -15.70 -37.90
C THR A 47 -19.80 -15.25 -36.58
N ASN A 48 -21.02 -15.64 -36.27
CA ASN A 48 -21.67 -15.33 -34.99
C ASN A 48 -20.90 -15.92 -33.79
N LYS A 49 -20.39 -17.15 -33.90
CA LYS A 49 -19.50 -17.72 -32.86
C LYS A 49 -18.25 -16.91 -32.66
N LYS A 50 -17.62 -16.44 -33.75
CA LYS A 50 -16.45 -15.57 -33.66
C LYS A 50 -16.76 -14.24 -33.00
N ILE A 51 -17.87 -13.61 -33.32
CA ILE A 51 -18.35 -12.38 -32.70
C ILE A 51 -18.54 -12.55 -31.19
N ASN A 52 -19.18 -13.64 -30.77
CA ASN A 52 -19.37 -13.94 -29.34
C ASN A 52 -18.03 -14.14 -28.62
N ASN A 53 -17.07 -14.84 -29.24
CA ASN A 53 -15.74 -15.00 -28.67
C ASN A 53 -14.99 -13.67 -28.54
N ILE A 54 -15.10 -12.79 -29.53
CA ILE A 54 -14.52 -11.44 -29.49
C ILE A 54 -15.15 -10.63 -28.35
N SER A 55 -16.46 -10.68 -28.16
CA SER A 55 -17.14 -10.02 -27.04
C SER A 55 -16.60 -10.49 -25.68
N LEU A 56 -16.49 -11.81 -25.50
CA LEU A 56 -15.91 -12.38 -24.27
C LEU A 56 -14.45 -11.96 -24.04
N MET A 57 -13.67 -11.85 -25.10
CA MET A 57 -12.28 -11.35 -24.98
C MET A 57 -12.25 -9.88 -24.59
N TYR A 58 -13.15 -9.08 -25.15
CA TYR A 58 -13.27 -7.66 -24.80
C TYR A 58 -13.62 -7.46 -23.32
N ASP A 59 -14.60 -8.22 -22.80
CA ASP A 59 -14.95 -8.19 -21.39
C ASP A 59 -13.78 -8.56 -20.47
N ARG A 60 -13.00 -9.58 -20.88
CA ARG A 60 -11.78 -9.97 -20.13
C ARG A 60 -10.71 -8.87 -20.16
N LEU A 61 -10.49 -8.23 -21.28
CA LEU A 61 -9.55 -7.12 -21.40
C LEU A 61 -9.95 -5.94 -20.52
N ASN A 62 -11.22 -5.58 -20.52
CA ASN A 62 -11.75 -4.52 -19.66
C ASN A 62 -11.54 -4.82 -18.16
N ASN A 63 -11.79 -6.06 -17.74
CA ASN A 63 -11.53 -6.49 -16.37
C ASN A 63 -10.05 -6.45 -16.01
N ILE A 64 -9.16 -6.83 -16.93
CA ILE A 64 -7.70 -6.73 -16.74
C ILE A 64 -7.28 -5.27 -16.62
N GLU A 65 -7.82 -4.38 -17.44
CA GLU A 65 -7.53 -2.94 -17.37
C GLU A 65 -7.94 -2.34 -16.02
N ILE A 66 -9.14 -2.62 -15.54
CA ILE A 66 -9.60 -2.20 -14.21
C ILE A 66 -8.67 -2.73 -13.11
N TYR A 67 -8.31 -4.01 -13.20
CA TYR A 67 -7.39 -4.62 -12.24
C TYR A 67 -6.01 -3.94 -12.24
N LEU A 68 -5.44 -3.69 -13.41
CA LEU A 68 -4.14 -3.02 -13.53
C LEU A 68 -4.18 -1.58 -13.01
N ASN A 69 -5.22 -0.82 -13.33
CA ASN A 69 -5.40 0.55 -12.85
C ASN A 69 -5.49 0.60 -11.33
N ASN A 70 -6.20 -0.32 -10.70
CA ASN A 70 -6.22 -0.43 -9.25
C ASN A 70 -4.85 -0.76 -8.69
N ARG A 71 -4.11 -1.71 -9.30
CA ARG A 71 -2.74 -2.05 -8.88
C ARG A 71 -1.79 -0.85 -8.95
N ILE A 72 -1.86 -0.05 -10.00
CA ILE A 72 -1.03 1.16 -10.15
C ILE A 72 -1.30 2.15 -9.02
N LYS A 73 -2.57 2.41 -8.69
CA LYS A 73 -2.93 3.27 -7.56
C LYS A 73 -2.33 2.79 -6.24
N TYR A 74 -2.39 1.50 -5.98
CA TYR A 74 -1.79 0.92 -4.78
C TYR A 74 -0.27 1.04 -4.76
N PHE A 75 0.41 0.83 -5.88
CA PHE A 75 1.85 1.06 -5.97
C PHE A 75 2.23 2.51 -5.69
N SER A 76 1.40 3.46 -6.14
CA SER A 76 1.60 4.88 -5.83
C SER A 76 1.53 5.11 -4.31
N VAL A 77 0.52 4.60 -3.63
CA VAL A 77 0.40 4.70 -2.16
C VAL A 77 1.62 4.11 -1.46
N ILE A 78 2.05 2.90 -1.83
CA ILE A 78 3.23 2.27 -1.24
C ILE A 78 4.48 3.15 -1.44
N THR A 79 4.67 3.67 -2.65
CA THR A 79 5.79 4.55 -2.96
C THR A 79 5.76 5.82 -2.11
N SER A 80 4.59 6.44 -1.95
CA SER A 80 4.42 7.63 -1.13
C SER A 80 4.61 7.35 0.37
N ILE A 81 4.26 6.16 0.86
CA ILE A 81 4.58 5.70 2.21
C ILE A 81 6.10 5.63 2.43
N TYR A 82 6.85 5.04 1.49
CA TYR A 82 8.31 4.98 1.62
C TYR A 82 8.94 6.36 1.60
N LYS A 83 8.46 7.28 0.75
CA LYS A 83 8.92 8.67 0.73
C LYS A 83 8.63 9.38 2.04
N LEU A 84 7.43 9.22 2.61
CA LEU A 84 7.09 9.82 3.90
C LEU A 84 7.96 9.28 5.04
N ARG A 85 8.21 7.96 5.09
CA ARG A 85 9.13 7.36 6.06
C ARG A 85 10.54 7.94 5.97
N ASP A 86 11.03 8.08 4.75
CA ASP A 86 12.36 8.66 4.52
C ASP A 86 12.39 10.14 4.92
N SER A 87 11.36 10.90 4.60
CA SER A 87 11.22 12.30 5.02
C SER A 87 11.18 12.46 6.55
N ILE A 88 10.44 11.59 7.25
CA ILE A 88 10.42 11.58 8.74
C ILE A 88 11.78 11.23 9.31
N LYS A 89 12.43 10.20 8.76
CA LYS A 89 13.75 9.75 9.22
C LYS A 89 14.80 10.86 9.09
N ASN A 90 14.82 11.53 7.95
CA ASN A 90 15.83 12.53 7.62
C ASN A 90 15.40 13.98 7.96
N ASN A 91 14.20 14.15 8.50
CA ASN A 91 13.61 15.44 8.87
C ASN A 91 13.61 16.47 7.74
N TYR A 92 13.16 16.06 6.53
CA TYR A 92 13.04 16.94 5.38
C TYR A 92 11.73 16.71 4.62
N ASP A 93 11.14 17.77 4.04
CA ASP A 93 9.99 17.71 3.13
C ASP A 93 8.80 16.84 3.61
N ILE A 94 8.59 16.75 4.94
CA ILE A 94 7.54 15.91 5.54
C ILE A 94 6.16 16.31 5.00
N ASP A 95 5.87 17.63 4.98
CA ASP A 95 4.58 18.15 4.53
C ASP A 95 4.31 17.79 3.07
N LYS A 96 5.31 17.92 2.19
CA LYS A 96 5.18 17.55 0.78
C LYS A 96 4.94 16.06 0.61
N SER A 97 5.65 15.23 1.35
CA SER A 97 5.50 13.77 1.32
C SER A 97 4.13 13.33 1.85
N LEU A 98 3.62 14.03 2.88
CA LEU A 98 2.30 13.83 3.44
C LEU A 98 1.19 14.19 2.45
N ILE A 99 1.31 15.33 1.77
CA ILE A 99 0.36 15.76 0.72
C ILE A 99 0.32 14.74 -0.42
N ASN A 100 1.46 14.26 -0.89
CA ASN A 100 1.53 13.25 -1.95
C ASN A 100 0.84 11.93 -1.51
N LEU A 101 1.11 11.45 -0.30
CA LEU A 101 0.45 10.27 0.24
C LEU A 101 -1.07 10.47 0.34
N LYS A 102 -1.52 11.65 0.77
CA LYS A 102 -2.94 11.99 0.85
C LYS A 102 -3.62 11.92 -0.52
N MET A 103 -3.03 12.52 -1.55
CA MET A 103 -3.55 12.48 -2.92
C MET A 103 -3.65 11.05 -3.45
N ASP A 104 -2.63 10.22 -3.21
CA ASP A 104 -2.63 8.82 -3.64
C ASP A 104 -3.73 8.02 -2.91
N ILE A 105 -3.91 8.23 -1.60
CA ILE A 105 -4.97 7.58 -0.80
C ILE A 105 -6.36 8.03 -1.27
N GLU A 106 -6.57 9.31 -1.53
CA GLU A 106 -7.84 9.83 -2.05
C GLU A 106 -8.21 9.18 -3.40
N SER A 107 -7.22 8.84 -4.23
CA SER A 107 -7.43 8.14 -5.50
C SER A 107 -8.00 6.73 -5.35
N LEU A 108 -7.85 6.10 -4.18
CA LEU A 108 -8.37 4.76 -3.88
C LEU A 108 -9.86 4.76 -3.56
N ASN A 109 -10.43 5.90 -3.12
CA ASN A 109 -11.82 6.04 -2.66
C ASN A 109 -12.22 5.07 -1.52
N ASP A 110 -11.26 4.66 -0.67
CA ASP A 110 -11.50 3.77 0.46
C ASP A 110 -11.56 4.58 1.77
N ILE A 111 -12.70 4.54 2.43
CA ILE A 111 -12.97 5.30 3.66
C ILE A 111 -12.04 4.91 4.82
N ASN A 112 -11.59 3.65 4.87
CA ASN A 112 -10.69 3.20 5.94
C ASN A 112 -9.31 3.86 5.79
N TYR A 113 -8.80 3.96 4.57
CA TYR A 113 -7.56 4.68 4.30
C TYR A 113 -7.68 6.17 4.57
N LEU A 114 -8.80 6.79 4.20
CA LEU A 114 -9.04 8.21 4.47
C LEU A 114 -9.06 8.51 5.98
N ASN A 115 -9.68 7.66 6.77
CA ASN A 115 -9.71 7.78 8.23
C ASN A 115 -8.31 7.65 8.85
N LEU A 116 -7.51 6.68 8.39
CA LEU A 116 -6.13 6.50 8.85
C LEU A 116 -5.24 7.67 8.43
N MET A 117 -5.43 8.19 7.22
CA MET A 117 -4.72 9.37 6.73
C MET A 117 -5.00 10.60 7.58
N SER A 118 -6.27 10.84 7.93
CA SER A 118 -6.65 11.94 8.82
C SER A 118 -6.01 11.81 10.21
N GLN A 119 -5.93 10.60 10.78
CA GLN A 119 -5.24 10.37 12.03
C GLN A 119 -3.73 10.63 11.93
N LEU A 120 -3.10 10.20 10.83
CA LEU A 120 -1.69 10.41 10.56
C LEU A 120 -1.37 11.91 10.42
N GLU A 121 -2.17 12.64 9.66
CA GLU A 121 -2.06 14.09 9.46
C GLU A 121 -2.15 14.83 10.81
N ASN A 122 -3.12 14.48 11.64
CA ASN A 122 -3.27 15.06 12.98
C ASN A 122 -2.05 14.82 13.88
N GLN A 123 -1.43 13.64 13.82
CA GLN A 123 -0.21 13.36 14.60
C GLN A 123 0.99 14.15 14.08
N LEU A 124 1.18 14.24 12.77
CA LEU A 124 2.29 14.97 12.16
C LEU A 124 2.19 16.48 12.41
N ASN A 125 0.99 17.05 12.32
CA ASN A 125 0.74 18.48 12.58
C ASN A 125 1.08 18.93 14.02
N THR A 126 1.10 18.00 14.99
CA THR A 126 1.53 18.30 16.36
C THR A 126 3.05 18.39 16.53
N GLY A 127 3.79 18.21 15.44
CA GLY A 127 5.25 18.14 15.44
C GLY A 127 5.77 16.82 16.00
N ILE A 128 6.65 16.18 15.26
CA ILE A 128 7.35 14.96 15.69
C ILE A 128 8.85 15.22 15.69
N LYS A 129 9.54 14.50 16.56
CA LYS A 129 11.02 14.42 16.54
C LYS A 129 11.40 13.11 15.87
N ASN A 130 12.41 13.17 14.99
CA ASN A 130 12.95 11.95 14.40
C ASN A 130 13.81 11.18 15.41
N ARG A 131 14.25 9.99 15.04
CA ARG A 131 15.04 9.14 15.96
C ARG A 131 16.38 9.75 16.36
N ASP A 132 17.06 10.46 15.48
CA ASP A 132 18.35 11.06 15.75
C ASP A 132 18.21 12.23 16.74
N GLU A 133 17.16 13.04 16.60
CA GLU A 133 16.82 14.08 17.58
C GLU A 133 16.48 13.47 18.95
N LEU A 134 15.75 12.35 18.96
CA LEU A 134 15.42 11.65 20.21
C LEU A 134 16.67 11.06 20.88
N ILE A 135 17.63 10.51 20.13
CA ILE A 135 18.90 10.02 20.67
C ILE A 135 19.68 11.18 21.29
N PHE A 136 19.77 12.31 20.60
CA PHE A 136 20.47 13.49 21.13
C PHE A 136 19.87 13.93 22.44
N LEU A 137 18.55 14.09 22.50
CA LEU A 137 17.84 14.50 23.72
C LEU A 137 17.94 13.45 24.84
N PHE A 138 17.97 12.16 24.50
CA PHE A 138 18.14 11.08 25.46
C PHE A 138 19.46 11.22 26.26
N ASN A 139 20.55 11.52 25.57
CA ASN A 139 21.86 11.70 26.22
C ASN A 139 21.86 12.88 27.17
N ASP A 140 21.19 14.00 26.84
CA ASP A 140 21.08 15.16 27.71
C ASP A 140 20.21 14.90 28.94
N ILE A 141 19.11 14.12 28.75
CA ILE A 141 18.22 13.73 29.86
C ILE A 141 18.95 12.79 30.81
N GLU A 142 19.63 11.78 30.28
CA GLU A 142 20.42 10.84 31.08
C GLU A 142 21.43 11.60 31.96
N ARG A 143 22.21 12.51 31.34
CA ARG A 143 23.16 13.33 32.06
C ARG A 143 22.51 14.15 33.17
N SER A 144 21.40 14.84 32.85
CA SER A 144 20.70 15.68 33.81
C SER A 144 20.18 14.88 35.00
N ILE A 145 19.56 13.69 34.74
CA ILE A 145 19.00 12.85 35.79
C ILE A 145 20.10 12.20 36.65
N LEU A 146 21.22 11.80 36.06
CA LEU A 146 22.32 11.23 36.80
C LEU A 146 23.04 12.31 37.64
N GLU A 147 23.18 13.55 37.13
CA GLU A 147 23.76 14.69 37.86
C GLU A 147 22.86 15.13 39.01
N GLU A 148 21.54 15.23 38.83
CA GLU A 148 20.57 15.55 39.88
C GLU A 148 20.56 14.54 41.03
N ASN A 149 20.82 13.27 40.74
CA ASN A 149 20.87 12.20 41.73
C ASN A 149 22.24 12.02 42.38
N ILE A 150 23.28 12.69 41.85
CA ILE A 150 24.55 12.87 42.52
C ILE A 150 24.40 14.13 43.37
N LEU A 151 24.38 14.03 44.70
CA LEU A 151 24.25 15.17 45.60
C LEU A 151 25.20 16.28 45.17
N PRO A 152 24.75 17.57 45.18
CA PRO A 152 25.62 18.69 44.91
C PRO A 152 26.76 18.68 45.95
N ILE A 153 27.95 18.38 45.44
CA ILE A 153 29.15 18.51 46.29
C ILE A 153 29.27 20.00 46.59
N ASN A 154 29.16 20.32 47.85
CA ASN A 154 29.34 21.71 48.28
C ASN A 154 30.81 22.09 48.12
N ILE A 155 31.19 22.51 46.90
CA ILE A 155 32.55 22.80 46.48
C ILE A 155 33.22 23.85 47.38
N SER A 156 32.39 24.70 48.03
CA SER A 156 32.89 25.73 48.98
C SER A 156 33.55 25.16 50.23
N LYS A 157 33.46 23.83 50.49
CA LYS A 157 34.10 23.14 51.62
C LYS A 157 35.30 22.27 51.25
N LEU A 158 35.69 22.24 49.94
CA LEU A 158 36.80 21.43 49.47
C LEU A 158 38.10 22.28 49.41
N GLU A 159 38.96 22.10 50.39
CA GLU A 159 40.23 22.84 50.55
C GLU A 159 41.35 22.41 49.58
N SER A 160 41.19 21.34 48.80
CA SER A 160 42.19 20.90 47.83
C SER A 160 41.62 20.04 46.70
N PRO A 161 42.22 20.06 45.47
CA PRO A 161 41.79 19.19 44.33
C PRO A 161 41.85 17.70 44.64
N VAL A 162 42.80 17.26 45.48
CA VAL A 162 42.95 15.86 45.85
C VAL A 162 41.78 15.35 46.70
N LYS A 163 41.25 16.18 47.61
CA LYS A 163 40.04 15.85 48.37
C LYS A 163 38.78 15.81 47.46
N TYR A 164 38.76 16.61 46.41
CA TYR A 164 37.69 16.57 45.41
C TYR A 164 37.63 15.24 44.68
N PHE A 165 38.77 14.75 44.16
CA PHE A 165 38.81 13.44 43.48
C PHE A 165 38.54 12.27 44.43
N SER A 166 39.04 12.29 45.65
CA SER A 166 38.74 11.26 46.64
C SER A 166 37.30 11.30 47.10
N SER A 167 36.65 12.45 47.18
CA SER A 167 35.21 12.58 47.49
C SER A 167 34.32 12.05 46.35
N LEU A 168 34.69 12.26 45.09
CA LEU A 168 33.98 11.66 43.92
C LEU A 168 34.07 10.15 43.95
N ILE A 169 35.24 9.56 44.28
CA ILE A 169 35.41 8.11 44.39
C ILE A 169 34.66 7.55 45.62
N THR A 170 34.63 8.29 46.72
CA THR A 170 33.93 7.87 47.95
C THR A 170 32.42 8.01 47.83
N ILE A 171 31.93 9.03 47.11
CA ILE A 171 30.49 9.23 46.88
C ILE A 171 29.89 8.11 46.05
N LYS A 172 30.61 7.59 45.03
CA LYS A 172 30.18 6.37 44.30
C LYS A 172 30.03 5.16 45.21
N LYS A 173 30.78 5.07 46.34
CA LYS A 173 30.66 3.97 47.32
C LYS A 173 29.63 4.18 48.42
N LEU A 174 29.18 5.41 48.68
CA LEU A 174 28.36 5.77 49.86
C LEU A 174 26.86 5.89 49.58
N LYS A 175 26.41 5.93 48.34
CA LYS A 175 24.98 5.91 48.03
C LYS A 175 24.47 4.55 47.74
N LYS A 176 23.96 3.88 48.76
CA LYS A 176 23.02 2.74 48.74
C LYS A 176 21.61 3.22 48.34
N SER A 177 21.44 4.21 47.52
CA SER A 177 20.12 4.63 47.06
C SER A 177 20.04 4.44 45.55
N ASP A 178 18.88 4.60 44.96
CA ASP A 178 18.41 4.23 43.66
C ASP A 178 19.27 4.55 42.42
N ALA A 179 20.39 5.29 42.57
CA ALA A 179 21.29 5.69 41.49
C ALA A 179 21.82 4.51 40.64
N PRO A 180 22.25 3.35 41.21
CA PRO A 180 22.66 2.21 40.42
C PRO A 180 21.48 1.58 39.65
N LEU A 181 20.26 1.70 40.18
CA LEU A 181 19.04 1.24 39.51
C LEU A 181 18.73 2.11 38.29
N ILE A 182 18.80 3.42 38.43
CA ILE A 182 18.57 4.42 37.37
C ILE A 182 19.62 4.29 36.27
N GLU A 183 20.91 4.16 36.61
CA GLU A 183 21.97 3.93 35.63
C GLU A 183 21.76 2.64 34.83
N ASN A 184 21.34 1.55 35.50
CA ASN A 184 21.02 0.29 34.83
C ASN A 184 19.81 0.43 33.90
N ILE A 185 18.80 1.21 34.25
CA ILE A 185 17.63 1.49 33.39
C ILE A 185 18.10 2.22 32.13
N PHE A 186 18.90 3.28 32.25
CA PHE A 186 19.44 4.01 31.10
C PHE A 186 20.30 3.13 30.20
N ASN A 187 21.14 2.28 30.78
CA ASN A 187 21.97 1.36 30.00
C ASN A 187 21.12 0.36 29.18
N ARG A 188 20.06 -0.20 29.79
CA ARG A 188 19.11 -1.06 29.06
C ARG A 188 18.35 -0.30 27.99
N ALA A 189 17.85 0.88 28.31
CA ALA A 189 17.16 1.76 27.36
C ALA A 189 18.05 2.12 26.17
N ARG A 190 19.34 2.40 26.38
CA ARG A 190 20.31 2.66 25.31
C ARG A 190 20.49 1.44 24.40
N ILE A 191 20.63 0.24 24.95
CA ILE A 191 20.74 -1.00 24.15
C ILE A 191 19.50 -1.18 23.30
N LEU A 192 18.30 -1.02 23.88
CA LEU A 192 17.01 -1.13 23.16
C LEU A 192 16.90 -0.08 22.07
N PHE A 193 17.41 1.13 22.31
CA PHE A 193 17.40 2.20 21.30
C PHE A 193 18.26 1.83 20.10
N TYR A 194 19.47 1.31 20.30
CA TYR A 194 20.32 0.82 19.21
C TYR A 194 19.73 -0.39 18.47
N GLN A 195 18.87 -1.15 19.12
CA GLN A 195 18.11 -2.24 18.50
C GLN A 195 16.85 -1.77 17.77
N ASN A 196 16.61 -0.45 17.65
CA ASN A 196 15.40 0.14 17.06
C ASN A 196 14.09 -0.20 17.78
N LYS A 197 14.13 -0.57 19.04
CA LYS A 197 12.96 -0.98 19.85
C LYS A 197 12.41 0.16 20.69
N LEU A 198 11.98 1.25 20.03
CA LEU A 198 11.58 2.49 20.70
C LEU A 198 10.45 2.28 21.73
N SER A 199 9.51 1.39 21.46
CA SER A 199 8.42 1.06 22.40
C SER A 199 8.95 0.44 23.69
N GLU A 200 9.95 -0.44 23.60
CA GLU A 200 10.58 -1.06 24.77
C GLU A 200 11.44 -0.03 25.54
N VAL A 201 12.06 0.92 24.84
CA VAL A 201 12.78 2.05 25.48
C VAL A 201 11.85 2.87 26.37
N VAL A 202 10.66 3.22 25.84
CA VAL A 202 9.65 3.97 26.62
C VAL A 202 9.26 3.20 27.87
N LEU A 203 8.92 1.91 27.74
CA LEU A 203 8.57 1.06 28.88
C LEU A 203 9.69 0.92 29.92
N GLU A 204 10.95 0.92 29.48
CA GLU A 204 12.09 0.83 30.39
C GLU A 204 12.27 2.15 31.16
N LEU A 205 12.18 3.29 30.49
CA LEU A 205 12.34 4.61 31.11
C LEU A 205 11.17 5.02 32.02
N GLU A 206 9.96 4.53 31.78
CA GLU A 206 8.81 4.73 32.67
C GLU A 206 9.00 4.08 34.04
N LYS A 207 9.97 3.19 34.20
CA LYS A 207 10.35 2.59 35.50
C LYS A 207 11.17 3.53 36.38
N ILE A 208 11.67 4.64 35.84
CA ILE A 208 12.45 5.63 36.61
C ILE A 208 11.50 6.29 37.61
N PRO A 209 11.79 6.26 38.92
CA PRO A 209 10.87 6.75 39.95
C PRO A 209 10.80 8.29 40.04
N VAL A 210 11.35 9.00 39.07
CA VAL A 210 11.39 10.47 39.02
C VAL A 210 10.10 10.98 38.40
N LYS A 211 9.03 11.06 39.21
CA LYS A 211 7.69 11.48 38.76
C LYS A 211 7.61 12.90 38.21
N ASP A 212 8.54 13.77 38.54
CA ASP A 212 8.46 15.23 38.24
C ASP A 212 9.55 15.72 37.29
N ASN A 213 10.32 14.83 36.61
CA ASN A 213 11.29 15.30 35.62
C ASN A 213 10.60 15.68 34.32
N LYS A 214 10.38 17.00 34.15
CA LYS A 214 9.67 17.55 32.99
C LYS A 214 10.34 17.18 31.68
N LYS A 215 11.68 17.16 31.60
CA LYS A 215 12.42 16.83 30.38
C LYS A 215 12.23 15.38 29.99
N LEU A 216 12.24 14.45 30.95
CA LEU A 216 11.96 13.03 30.69
C LEU A 216 10.54 12.81 30.18
N ASN A 217 9.56 13.44 30.82
CA ASN A 217 8.16 13.34 30.43
C ASN A 217 7.93 13.90 29.00
N GLU A 218 8.48 15.05 28.68
CA GLU A 218 8.42 15.63 27.33
C GLU A 218 9.06 14.70 26.28
N TRP A 219 10.19 14.10 26.62
CA TRP A 219 10.87 13.15 25.75
C TRP A 219 10.03 11.88 25.52
N LEU A 220 9.46 11.31 26.58
CA LEU A 220 8.56 10.15 26.48
C LEU A 220 7.35 10.44 25.59
N GLU A 221 6.77 11.64 25.69
CA GLU A 221 5.67 12.06 24.82
C GLU A 221 6.10 12.15 23.35
N HIS A 222 7.30 12.68 23.06
CA HIS A 222 7.82 12.67 21.69
C HIS A 222 8.03 11.24 21.15
N CYS A 223 8.53 10.31 21.98
CA CYS A 223 8.68 8.92 21.59
C CYS A 223 7.32 8.26 21.30
N LYS A 224 6.32 8.47 22.17
CA LYS A 224 4.96 7.96 21.98
C LYS A 224 4.32 8.48 20.69
N LYS A 225 4.53 9.74 20.36
CA LYS A 225 4.07 10.33 19.09
C LYS A 225 4.73 9.66 17.90
N LEU A 226 6.04 9.50 17.90
CA LEU A 226 6.76 8.83 16.80
C LEU A 226 6.29 7.37 16.63
N ILE A 227 6.16 6.63 17.73
CA ILE A 227 5.64 5.26 17.72
C ILE A 227 4.24 5.22 17.09
N LYS A 228 3.36 6.15 17.46
CA LYS A 228 2.01 6.22 16.91
C LYS A 228 2.01 6.52 15.41
N VAL A 229 2.86 7.42 14.95
CA VAL A 229 3.04 7.73 13.53
C VAL A 229 3.57 6.51 12.76
N GLU A 230 4.63 5.85 13.27
CA GLU A 230 5.19 4.63 12.66
C GLU A 230 4.15 3.51 12.58
N ASN A 231 3.32 3.34 13.61
CA ASN A 231 2.24 2.35 13.63
C ASN A 231 1.14 2.67 12.61
N LEU A 232 0.70 3.93 12.49
CA LEU A 232 -0.27 4.34 11.48
C LEU A 232 0.25 4.09 10.06
N ILE A 233 1.50 4.46 9.80
CA ILE A 233 2.16 4.22 8.52
C ILE A 233 2.26 2.71 8.24
N ASN A 234 2.56 1.89 9.25
CA ASN A 234 2.58 0.43 9.11
C ASN A 234 1.20 -0.15 8.82
N ILE A 235 0.14 0.35 9.48
CA ILE A 235 -1.23 -0.08 9.22
C ILE A 235 -1.61 0.26 7.78
N ILE A 236 -1.37 1.49 7.32
CA ILE A 236 -1.64 1.90 5.94
C ILE A 236 -0.86 1.02 4.95
N ALA A 237 0.40 0.70 5.23
CA ALA A 237 1.22 -0.15 4.37
C ALA A 237 0.77 -1.62 4.31
N ASN A 238 0.19 -2.13 5.41
CA ASN A 238 -0.19 -3.54 5.57
C ASN A 238 -1.69 -3.80 5.39
N ILE A 239 -2.49 -2.79 5.07
CA ILE A 239 -3.86 -3.05 4.63
C ILE A 239 -3.74 -3.90 3.38
N ASN A 240 -3.84 -5.21 3.58
CA ASN A 240 -3.82 -6.18 2.51
C ASN A 240 -4.89 -5.77 1.51
N PHE A 241 -4.47 -5.60 0.27
CA PHE A 241 -5.32 -5.53 -0.89
C PHE A 241 -6.16 -6.80 -0.87
N LYS A 242 -7.28 -6.78 -0.15
CA LYS A 242 -8.31 -7.76 -0.35
C LYS A 242 -8.65 -7.63 -1.82
N THR A 243 -8.03 -8.48 -2.61
CA THR A 243 -8.50 -8.78 -3.95
C THR A 243 -9.98 -9.10 -3.76
N GLU A 244 -10.85 -8.19 -4.16
CA GLU A 244 -12.22 -8.48 -4.51
C GLU A 244 -12.16 -9.42 -5.71
N GLY A 245 -11.92 -10.68 -5.43
CA GLY A 245 -11.65 -11.71 -6.41
C GLY A 245 -11.91 -13.08 -5.84
N ASN A 246 -13.02 -13.21 -5.09
CA ASN A 246 -13.64 -14.50 -4.80
C ASN A 246 -15.13 -14.23 -4.53
N ASN A 247 -15.87 -14.12 -5.62
CA ASN A 247 -17.28 -14.50 -5.72
C ASN A 247 -17.52 -15.06 -7.14
#